data_f5a680fabc07e4338e7f1a5919eb6792
#
_entry.id   f5a680fabc07e4338e7f1a5919eb6792
#
_cell.length_a   1.000
_cell.length_b   1.000
_cell.length_c   1.000
_cell.angle_alpha   90.00
_cell.angle_beta   90.00
_cell.angle_gamma   90.00
#
_symmetry.space_group_name_H-M   'P 1'
#
loop_
_entity.id
_entity.type
_entity.pdbx_description
1 polymer ?
#
loop_
_entity_poly.entity_id
_entity_poly.type
_entity_poly.pdbx_seq_one_letter_code
_entity_poly.pdbx_strand_id
1 'polypeptide(L)'
;MTATTTVYDLPAARRTDFVRSADGTRINVEEYGPEGAPTVVLIHGWTCKTSFWAPVIHELAGEFRVVAYDQRGHGRSETPGRGGYSTEALADDLAAVVDTFLGEDEQAVLVGHSMGGMTVMAGGDRPAIQDRTAAVLLANTGSGRLLEVANVLPPRVRSARVRRAFQRFLLLSALPLGPQTALTRAAFKYGVMAKSSTREQVAATARIVHACARRPRSAWGRVLSELNLDAGIAALRAPTAVLVGTADKLTPPAHGHDMVTRLANCVGLTELDGRGHMTPIEAPAAFAAVVRTLVRDHLTAKTAQTAETAKAEETTA
;
A
#
# COMPACT_ATOMS: atom_id res chain seq x y z
N MET A 1 14.44 3.16 -31.61
CA MET A 1 15.12 2.60 -30.44
C MET A 1 14.02 2.06 -29.53
N THR A 2 13.82 0.77 -29.45
CA THR A 2 12.89 0.14 -28.50
C THR A 2 13.43 0.38 -27.10
N ALA A 3 12.65 1.06 -26.26
CA ALA A 3 12.99 1.25 -24.84
C ALA A 3 13.14 -0.13 -24.22
N THR A 4 14.28 -0.40 -23.59
CA THR A 4 14.50 -1.65 -22.85
C THR A 4 13.55 -1.65 -21.65
N THR A 5 12.62 -2.61 -21.62
CA THR A 5 11.71 -2.81 -20.48
C THR A 5 12.51 -3.17 -19.24
N THR A 6 12.28 -2.48 -18.15
CA THR A 6 12.95 -2.69 -16.87
C THR A 6 11.99 -3.30 -15.85
N VAL A 7 12.48 -3.83 -14.74
CA VAL A 7 11.66 -4.33 -13.63
C VAL A 7 10.77 -3.24 -12.99
N TYR A 8 11.02 -1.97 -13.31
CA TYR A 8 10.21 -0.84 -12.85
C TYR A 8 9.08 -0.46 -13.81
N ASP A 9 8.97 -1.14 -14.94
CA ASP A 9 7.88 -1.00 -15.88
C ASP A 9 6.89 -2.14 -15.64
N LEU A 10 5.58 -1.84 -15.64
CA LEU A 10 4.56 -2.86 -15.43
C LEU A 10 4.61 -3.91 -16.53
N PRO A 11 4.46 -5.21 -16.20
CA PRO A 11 4.17 -6.21 -17.21
C PRO A 11 2.80 -5.93 -17.85
N ALA A 12 2.50 -6.61 -18.95
CA ALA A 12 1.17 -6.53 -19.55
C ALA A 12 0.11 -7.03 -18.56
N ALA A 13 -0.88 -6.20 -18.28
CA ALA A 13 -2.00 -6.60 -17.46
C ALA A 13 -2.86 -7.63 -18.22
N ARG A 14 -3.33 -8.67 -17.55
CA ARG A 14 -4.30 -9.63 -18.08
C ARG A 14 -5.65 -8.96 -18.31
N ARG A 15 -6.06 -8.11 -17.37
CA ARG A 15 -7.31 -7.34 -17.42
C ARG A 15 -7.06 -5.94 -16.87
N THR A 16 -7.69 -4.95 -17.49
CA THR A 16 -7.79 -3.59 -16.97
C THR A 16 -9.24 -3.18 -16.99
N ASP A 17 -9.75 -2.65 -15.88
CA ASP A 17 -11.15 -2.27 -15.74
C ASP A 17 -11.31 -1.06 -14.82
N PHE A 18 -12.55 -0.54 -14.73
CA PHE A 18 -12.91 0.52 -13.79
C PHE A 18 -14.04 0.06 -12.89
N VAL A 19 -13.83 0.13 -11.58
CA VAL A 19 -14.88 -0.06 -10.56
C VAL A 19 -15.48 1.28 -10.17
N ARG A 20 -16.74 1.29 -9.78
CA ARG A 20 -17.38 2.46 -9.20
C ARG A 20 -17.44 2.34 -7.68
N SER A 21 -16.84 3.30 -7.00
CA SER A 21 -16.97 3.45 -5.56
C SER A 21 -18.37 3.90 -5.16
N ALA A 22 -18.68 3.90 -3.87
CA ALA A 22 -20.01 4.26 -3.33
C ALA A 22 -20.48 5.66 -3.74
N ASP A 23 -19.56 6.61 -3.89
CA ASP A 23 -19.85 7.98 -4.36
C ASP A 23 -19.84 8.13 -5.91
N GLY A 24 -19.71 7.01 -6.64
CA GLY A 24 -19.63 6.98 -8.10
C GLY A 24 -18.24 7.22 -8.68
N THR A 25 -17.24 7.56 -7.88
CA THR A 25 -15.85 7.75 -8.33
C THR A 25 -15.33 6.50 -9.03
N ARG A 26 -14.73 6.65 -10.21
CA ARG A 26 -14.19 5.54 -11.01
C ARG A 26 -12.77 5.22 -10.57
N ILE A 27 -12.56 3.97 -10.17
CA ILE A 27 -11.29 3.43 -9.68
C ILE A 27 -10.71 2.50 -10.75
N ASN A 28 -9.50 2.81 -11.24
CA ASN A 28 -8.77 1.98 -12.19
C ASN A 28 -8.19 0.77 -11.48
N VAL A 29 -8.45 -0.43 -11.99
CA VAL A 29 -7.95 -1.70 -11.47
C VAL A 29 -7.26 -2.46 -12.58
N GLU A 30 -6.12 -3.03 -12.28
CA GLU A 30 -5.30 -3.83 -13.18
C GLU A 30 -5.07 -5.21 -12.55
N GLU A 31 -5.17 -6.26 -13.35
CA GLU A 31 -5.02 -7.63 -12.91
C GLU A 31 -3.89 -8.32 -13.67
N TYR A 32 -3.08 -9.09 -12.94
CA TYR A 32 -1.90 -9.79 -13.44
C TYR A 32 -1.90 -11.24 -12.95
N GLY A 33 -1.14 -12.08 -13.65
CA GLY A 33 -0.93 -13.47 -13.25
C GLY A 33 -2.05 -14.41 -13.66
N PRO A 34 -1.96 -15.70 -13.26
CA PRO A 34 -2.88 -16.72 -13.69
C PRO A 34 -4.27 -16.58 -13.04
N GLU A 35 -5.30 -16.87 -13.81
CA GLU A 35 -6.67 -16.98 -13.33
C GLU A 35 -6.82 -18.17 -12.39
N GLY A 36 -7.63 -18.03 -11.33
CA GLY A 36 -7.85 -19.09 -10.34
C GLY A 36 -6.69 -19.32 -9.36
N ALA A 37 -5.56 -18.62 -9.52
CA ALA A 37 -4.50 -18.64 -8.51
C ALA A 37 -4.91 -17.83 -7.26
N PRO A 38 -4.32 -18.12 -6.08
CA PRO A 38 -4.58 -17.35 -4.86
C PRO A 38 -4.40 -15.84 -5.10
N THR A 39 -5.35 -15.03 -4.61
CA THR A 39 -5.41 -13.61 -4.94
C THR A 39 -4.69 -12.73 -3.91
N VAL A 40 -3.90 -11.78 -4.43
CA VAL A 40 -3.22 -10.72 -3.66
C VAL A 40 -3.69 -9.36 -4.17
N VAL A 41 -4.19 -8.50 -3.28
CA VAL A 41 -4.63 -7.13 -3.62
C VAL A 41 -3.56 -6.14 -3.16
N LEU A 42 -2.99 -5.37 -4.09
CA LEU A 42 -1.93 -4.41 -3.84
C LEU A 42 -2.46 -2.97 -3.79
N ILE A 43 -2.28 -2.29 -2.67
CA ILE A 43 -2.82 -0.96 -2.37
C ILE A 43 -1.65 0.00 -2.15
N HIS A 44 -1.44 0.92 -3.09
CA HIS A 44 -0.28 1.83 -3.08
C HIS A 44 -0.40 3.00 -2.10
N GLY A 45 0.73 3.68 -1.84
CA GLY A 45 0.81 4.85 -0.97
C GLY A 45 0.43 6.18 -1.64
N TRP A 46 0.41 7.24 -0.84
CA TRP A 46 0.27 8.63 -1.28
C TRP A 46 1.28 8.97 -2.37
N THR A 47 0.86 9.73 -3.38
CA THR A 47 1.63 10.11 -4.57
C THR A 47 2.06 8.96 -5.49
N CYS A 48 1.70 7.72 -5.17
CA CYS A 48 1.99 6.55 -6.00
C CYS A 48 0.86 6.24 -6.99
N LYS A 49 0.98 5.15 -7.71
CA LYS A 49 0.01 4.55 -8.63
C LYS A 49 0.36 3.08 -8.85
N THR A 50 -0.43 2.33 -9.61
CA THR A 50 -0.21 0.89 -9.86
C THR A 50 1.22 0.57 -10.27
N SER A 51 1.88 1.42 -11.06
CA SER A 51 3.28 1.19 -11.48
C SER A 51 4.31 1.23 -10.34
N PHE A 52 3.93 1.68 -9.15
CA PHE A 52 4.77 1.54 -7.95
C PHE A 52 5.02 0.08 -7.59
N TRP A 53 4.06 -0.77 -7.90
CA TRP A 53 4.10 -2.19 -7.62
C TRP A 53 4.82 -3.01 -8.68
N ALA A 54 5.30 -2.40 -9.79
CA ALA A 54 5.90 -3.14 -10.89
C ALA A 54 6.96 -4.18 -10.45
N PRO A 55 7.95 -3.85 -9.60
CA PRO A 55 8.93 -4.84 -9.16
C PRO A 55 8.31 -6.00 -8.35
N VAL A 56 7.31 -5.73 -7.54
CA VAL A 56 6.61 -6.75 -6.74
C VAL A 56 5.68 -7.59 -7.62
N ILE A 57 5.03 -6.99 -8.62
CA ILE A 57 4.20 -7.70 -9.59
C ILE A 57 5.07 -8.68 -10.40
N HIS A 58 6.26 -8.28 -10.83
CA HIS A 58 7.21 -9.19 -11.50
C HIS A 58 7.60 -10.38 -10.62
N GLU A 59 7.71 -10.19 -9.31
CA GLU A 59 8.00 -11.27 -8.36
C GLU A 59 6.80 -12.21 -8.14
N LEU A 60 5.57 -11.69 -8.12
CA LEU A 60 4.40 -12.44 -7.65
C LEU A 60 3.52 -13.00 -8.79
N ALA A 61 3.46 -12.33 -9.95
CA ALA A 61 2.49 -12.66 -11.00
C ALA A 61 2.74 -14.00 -11.71
N GLY A 62 3.86 -14.67 -11.48
CA GLY A 62 4.08 -16.04 -11.92
C GLY A 62 3.35 -17.10 -11.09
N GLU A 63 2.96 -16.73 -9.85
CA GLU A 63 2.43 -17.66 -8.84
C GLU A 63 1.01 -17.29 -8.40
N PHE A 64 0.69 -15.99 -8.38
CA PHE A 64 -0.53 -15.43 -7.79
C PHE A 64 -1.31 -14.59 -8.79
N ARG A 65 -2.61 -14.55 -8.61
CA ARG A 65 -3.48 -13.55 -9.20
C ARG A 65 -3.27 -12.23 -8.43
N VAL A 66 -2.71 -11.22 -9.08
CA VAL A 66 -2.39 -9.93 -8.47
C VAL A 66 -3.36 -8.88 -8.97
N VAL A 67 -4.13 -8.30 -8.07
CA VAL A 67 -5.04 -7.18 -8.32
C VAL A 67 -4.41 -5.92 -7.75
N ALA A 68 -4.11 -4.94 -8.60
CA ALA A 68 -3.58 -3.64 -8.18
C ALA A 68 -4.50 -2.53 -8.67
N TYR A 69 -4.76 -1.52 -7.85
CA TYR A 69 -5.60 -0.41 -8.26
C TYR A 69 -4.97 0.96 -7.94
N ASP A 70 -5.31 1.94 -8.75
CA ASP A 70 -4.97 3.33 -8.46
C ASP A 70 -5.98 3.88 -7.45
N GLN A 71 -5.54 4.31 -6.28
CA GLN A 71 -6.43 4.96 -5.31
C GLN A 71 -6.99 6.26 -5.89
N ARG A 72 -8.19 6.67 -5.48
CA ARG A 72 -8.87 7.89 -6.00
C ARG A 72 -7.93 9.09 -6.05
N GLY A 73 -7.98 9.82 -7.16
CA GLY A 73 -7.13 10.97 -7.43
C GLY A 73 -5.70 10.63 -7.84
N HIS A 74 -5.35 9.36 -7.98
CA HIS A 74 -4.03 8.90 -8.44
C HIS A 74 -4.14 8.13 -9.76
N GLY A 75 -3.02 8.07 -10.46
CA GLY A 75 -2.87 7.28 -11.68
C GLY A 75 -3.96 7.54 -12.72
N ARG A 76 -4.71 6.50 -13.05
CA ARG A 76 -5.84 6.52 -14.01
C ARG A 76 -7.20 6.60 -13.32
N SER A 77 -7.25 6.52 -11.99
CA SER A 77 -8.46 6.71 -11.21
C SER A 77 -8.93 8.15 -11.24
N GLU A 78 -10.24 8.31 -11.17
CA GLU A 78 -10.88 9.62 -11.23
C GLU A 78 -10.51 10.50 -10.02
N THR A 79 -10.41 11.79 -10.26
CA THR A 79 -10.31 12.79 -9.20
C THR A 79 -11.70 13.03 -8.64
N PRO A 80 -11.98 12.69 -7.38
CA PRO A 80 -13.33 12.83 -6.84
C PRO A 80 -13.76 14.29 -6.72
N GLY A 81 -15.06 14.51 -6.59
CA GLY A 81 -15.65 15.81 -6.32
C GLY A 81 -15.28 16.40 -4.96
N ARG A 82 -15.91 17.53 -4.59
CA ARG A 82 -15.70 18.17 -3.30
C ARG A 82 -16.09 17.21 -2.15
N GLY A 83 -15.24 17.08 -1.15
CA GLY A 83 -15.46 16.20 0.00
C GLY A 83 -15.10 14.72 -0.24
N GLY A 84 -14.73 14.33 -1.47
CA GLY A 84 -14.44 12.95 -1.80
C GLY A 84 -13.05 12.43 -1.38
N TYR A 85 -12.33 13.17 -0.53
CA TYR A 85 -11.06 12.74 0.07
C TYR A 85 -11.26 12.53 1.58
N SER A 86 -11.43 11.29 1.98
CA SER A 86 -11.53 10.88 3.39
C SER A 86 -11.08 9.43 3.56
N THR A 87 -10.87 9.00 4.80
CA THR A 87 -10.54 7.61 5.14
C THR A 87 -11.70 6.66 4.80
N GLU A 88 -12.93 7.09 5.02
CA GLU A 88 -14.16 6.37 4.65
C GLU A 88 -14.22 6.12 3.14
N ALA A 89 -13.88 7.14 2.34
CA ALA A 89 -13.85 7.03 0.89
C ALA A 89 -12.77 6.05 0.39
N LEU A 90 -11.63 5.95 1.09
CA LEU A 90 -10.63 4.91 0.79
C LEU A 90 -11.16 3.51 1.07
N ALA A 91 -11.88 3.34 2.18
CA ALA A 91 -12.49 2.08 2.53
C ALA A 91 -13.63 1.70 1.57
N ASP A 92 -14.41 2.69 1.08
CA ASP A 92 -15.41 2.48 0.02
C ASP A 92 -14.78 2.01 -1.29
N ASP A 93 -13.63 2.61 -1.69
CA ASP A 93 -12.89 2.17 -2.87
C ASP A 93 -12.41 0.74 -2.74
N LEU A 94 -11.81 0.39 -1.60
CA LEU A 94 -11.33 -0.98 -1.34
C LEU A 94 -12.50 -1.97 -1.35
N ALA A 95 -13.61 -1.65 -0.70
CA ALA A 95 -14.80 -2.49 -0.71
C ALA A 95 -15.31 -2.74 -2.14
N ALA A 96 -15.40 -1.70 -2.97
CA ALA A 96 -15.82 -1.83 -4.36
C ALA A 96 -14.86 -2.68 -5.20
N VAL A 97 -13.54 -2.57 -4.96
CA VAL A 97 -12.52 -3.38 -5.64
C VAL A 97 -12.64 -4.86 -5.25
N VAL A 98 -12.70 -5.17 -3.95
CA VAL A 98 -12.80 -6.57 -3.50
C VAL A 98 -14.12 -7.21 -3.91
N ASP A 99 -15.23 -6.48 -3.86
CA ASP A 99 -16.55 -6.96 -4.28
C ASP A 99 -16.59 -7.28 -5.79
N THR A 100 -15.93 -6.47 -6.61
CA THR A 100 -15.95 -6.63 -8.08
C THR A 100 -14.95 -7.67 -8.59
N PHE A 101 -13.78 -7.79 -7.93
CA PHE A 101 -12.67 -8.62 -8.42
C PHE A 101 -12.53 -9.95 -7.69
N LEU A 102 -13.13 -10.13 -6.53
CA LEU A 102 -13.15 -11.42 -5.83
C LEU A 102 -14.48 -12.12 -6.06
N GLY A 103 -14.42 -13.44 -6.26
CA GLY A 103 -15.61 -14.30 -6.31
C GLY A 103 -16.40 -14.27 -5.00
N GLU A 104 -17.62 -14.79 -4.98
CA GLU A 104 -18.55 -14.69 -3.84
C GLU A 104 -17.95 -15.19 -2.53
N ASP A 105 -17.23 -16.31 -2.56
CA ASP A 105 -16.55 -16.93 -1.40
C ASP A 105 -15.02 -16.73 -1.42
N GLU A 106 -14.51 -15.97 -2.37
CA GLU A 106 -13.06 -15.76 -2.52
C GLU A 106 -12.53 -14.79 -1.48
N GLN A 107 -11.41 -15.17 -0.85
CA GLN A 107 -10.63 -14.30 0.02
C GLN A 107 -9.28 -13.96 -0.63
N ALA A 108 -8.72 -12.83 -0.25
CA ALA A 108 -7.42 -12.36 -0.72
C ALA A 108 -6.51 -11.96 0.43
N VAL A 109 -5.20 -11.94 0.16
CA VAL A 109 -4.24 -11.24 1.00
C VAL A 109 -4.22 -9.77 0.59
N LEU A 110 -4.58 -8.87 1.52
CA LEU A 110 -4.52 -7.42 1.30
C LEU A 110 -3.14 -6.88 1.66
N VAL A 111 -2.48 -6.22 0.73
CA VAL A 111 -1.13 -5.66 0.90
C VAL A 111 -1.20 -4.15 0.77
N GLY A 112 -1.10 -3.44 1.89
CA GLY A 112 -1.15 -1.98 1.93
C GLY A 112 0.21 -1.36 2.22
N HIS A 113 0.71 -0.51 1.31
CA HIS A 113 1.90 0.30 1.52
C HIS A 113 1.53 1.74 1.89
N SER A 114 2.07 2.28 2.99
CA SER A 114 1.88 3.67 3.41
C SER A 114 0.38 4.04 3.49
N MET A 115 -0.13 4.99 2.72
CA MET A 115 -1.56 5.31 2.65
C MET A 115 -2.41 4.08 2.26
N GLY A 116 -1.87 3.10 1.51
CA GLY A 116 -2.57 1.84 1.23
C GLY A 116 -2.79 0.97 2.48
N GLY A 117 -1.85 0.97 3.42
CA GLY A 117 -2.05 0.36 4.73
C GLY A 117 -3.11 1.11 5.56
N MET A 118 -3.15 2.44 5.44
CA MET A 118 -4.20 3.27 6.05
C MET A 118 -5.57 2.98 5.44
N THR A 119 -5.63 2.69 4.15
CA THR A 119 -6.86 2.23 3.47
C THR A 119 -7.38 0.93 4.07
N VAL A 120 -6.51 -0.06 4.30
CA VAL A 120 -6.90 -1.33 4.95
C VAL A 120 -7.39 -1.08 6.36
N MET A 121 -6.67 -0.26 7.16
CA MET A 121 -7.09 0.09 8.51
C MET A 121 -8.41 0.86 8.53
N ALA A 122 -8.66 1.75 7.57
CA ALA A 122 -9.93 2.48 7.45
C ALA A 122 -11.12 1.55 7.17
N GLY A 123 -10.89 0.42 6.52
CA GLY A 123 -11.88 -0.62 6.27
C GLY A 123 -11.92 -1.73 7.33
N GLY A 124 -11.16 -1.59 8.42
CA GLY A 124 -10.94 -2.66 9.38
C GLY A 124 -12.19 -3.15 10.13
N ASP A 125 -13.22 -2.35 10.23
CA ASP A 125 -14.52 -2.68 10.84
C ASP A 125 -15.62 -3.06 9.83
N ARG A 126 -15.32 -2.99 8.51
CA ARG A 126 -16.32 -3.24 7.46
C ARG A 126 -16.44 -4.73 7.14
N PRO A 127 -17.63 -5.34 7.31
CA PRO A 127 -17.85 -6.75 7.00
C PRO A 127 -17.46 -7.10 5.55
N ALA A 128 -17.85 -6.26 4.58
CA ALA A 128 -17.54 -6.48 3.16
C ALA A 128 -16.04 -6.61 2.87
N ILE A 129 -15.16 -6.01 3.69
CA ILE A 129 -13.70 -6.14 3.58
C ILE A 129 -13.21 -7.31 4.44
N GLN A 130 -13.69 -7.42 5.69
CA GLN A 130 -13.26 -8.47 6.62
C GLN A 130 -13.51 -9.88 6.08
N ASP A 131 -14.71 -10.12 5.53
CA ASP A 131 -15.13 -11.43 5.02
C ASP A 131 -14.33 -11.84 3.77
N ARG A 132 -13.80 -10.87 3.04
CA ARG A 132 -12.96 -11.06 1.84
C ARG A 132 -11.45 -11.08 2.12
N THR A 133 -11.04 -10.99 3.40
CA THR A 133 -9.64 -10.87 3.80
C THR A 133 -9.15 -12.14 4.49
N ALA A 134 -8.23 -12.86 3.86
CA ALA A 134 -7.55 -14.00 4.45
C ALA A 134 -6.42 -13.57 5.39
N ALA A 135 -5.62 -12.58 4.97
CA ALA A 135 -4.55 -11.98 5.76
C ALA A 135 -4.23 -10.56 5.27
N VAL A 136 -3.48 -9.80 6.06
CA VAL A 136 -3.08 -8.42 5.76
C VAL A 136 -1.57 -8.26 5.89
N LEU A 137 -0.97 -7.48 4.96
CA LEU A 137 0.36 -6.91 5.14
C LEU A 137 0.27 -5.38 5.24
N LEU A 138 0.62 -4.83 6.40
CA LEU A 138 0.78 -3.39 6.62
C LEU A 138 2.26 -3.01 6.46
N ALA A 139 2.62 -2.41 5.32
CA ALA A 139 4.00 -2.11 4.98
C ALA A 139 4.29 -0.60 5.03
N ASN A 140 5.34 -0.19 5.75
CA ASN A 140 5.80 1.20 5.85
C ASN A 140 4.64 2.20 6.07
N THR A 141 3.81 1.95 7.06
CA THR A 141 2.58 2.70 7.34
C THR A 141 2.45 3.05 8.83
N GLY A 142 1.35 3.67 9.23
CA GLY A 142 1.04 3.99 10.62
C GLY A 142 -0.44 4.35 10.77
N SER A 143 -1.02 4.11 11.96
CA SER A 143 -2.43 4.38 12.24
C SER A 143 -2.73 5.88 12.52
N GLY A 144 -1.71 6.71 12.75
CA GLY A 144 -1.86 8.13 13.05
C GLY A 144 -0.56 8.80 13.45
N ARG A 145 -0.62 10.04 13.95
CA ARG A 145 0.52 10.84 14.46
C ARG A 145 1.66 11.03 13.45
N LEU A 146 1.36 11.02 12.15
CA LEU A 146 2.37 11.06 11.08
C LEU A 146 3.28 12.30 11.17
N LEU A 147 2.71 13.47 11.52
CA LEU A 147 3.46 14.73 11.67
C LEU A 147 4.38 14.76 12.90
N GLU A 148 4.15 13.90 13.88
CA GLU A 148 4.90 13.90 15.14
C GLU A 148 6.11 12.99 15.06
N VAL A 149 5.99 11.86 14.38
CA VAL A 149 6.97 10.78 14.36
C VAL A 149 7.91 10.84 13.15
N ALA A 150 7.48 11.42 12.03
CA ALA A 150 8.29 11.51 10.82
C ALA A 150 9.62 12.29 11.05
N ASN A 151 10.70 11.80 10.42
CA ASN A 151 12.07 12.29 10.60
C ASN A 151 12.72 12.77 9.28
N VAL A 152 11.97 13.52 8.47
CA VAL A 152 12.41 13.96 7.13
C VAL A 152 13.50 15.02 7.16
N LEU A 153 13.52 15.88 8.20
CA LEU A 153 14.55 16.91 8.36
C LEU A 153 15.83 16.35 9.00
N PRO A 154 17.00 16.93 8.66
CA PRO A 154 18.26 16.54 9.28
C PRO A 154 18.22 16.64 10.81
N PRO A 155 18.95 15.77 11.55
CA PRO A 155 18.96 15.78 13.03
C PRO A 155 19.42 17.10 13.66
N ARG A 156 20.13 17.95 12.89
CA ARG A 156 20.55 19.30 13.32
C ARG A 156 19.37 20.24 13.57
N VAL A 157 18.21 20.00 12.94
CA VAL A 157 16.98 20.77 13.20
C VAL A 157 16.29 20.19 14.43
N ARG A 158 16.65 20.71 15.61
CA ARG A 158 16.16 20.20 16.91
C ARG A 158 14.77 20.70 17.29
N SER A 159 14.33 21.85 16.75
CA SER A 159 13.02 22.42 17.09
C SER A 159 11.87 21.56 16.57
N ALA A 160 11.10 20.97 17.47
CA ALA A 160 9.89 20.18 17.12
C ALA A 160 8.85 21.02 16.35
N ARG A 161 8.73 22.33 16.69
CA ARG A 161 7.81 23.25 15.98
C ARG A 161 8.22 23.43 14.52
N VAL A 162 9.53 23.62 14.25
CA VAL A 162 10.06 23.76 12.88
C VAL A 162 9.87 22.46 12.09
N ARG A 163 10.15 21.32 12.70
CA ARG A 163 9.96 20.01 12.06
C ARG A 163 8.49 19.79 11.68
N ARG A 164 7.57 20.02 12.61
CA ARG A 164 6.13 19.89 12.39
C ARG A 164 5.62 20.85 11.31
N ALA A 165 6.05 22.12 11.34
CA ALA A 165 5.67 23.11 10.34
C ALA A 165 6.17 22.71 8.94
N PHE A 166 7.40 22.23 8.82
CA PHE A 166 7.97 21.77 7.56
C PHE A 166 7.26 20.50 7.02
N GLN A 167 7.00 19.52 7.87
CA GLN A 167 6.27 18.30 7.51
C GLN A 167 4.85 18.65 7.06
N ARG A 168 4.17 19.53 7.79
CA ARG A 168 2.84 20.04 7.41
C ARG A 168 2.89 20.76 6.06
N PHE A 169 3.90 21.58 5.82
CA PHE A 169 4.11 22.24 4.54
C PHE A 169 4.29 21.21 3.41
N LEU A 170 5.09 20.17 3.58
CA LEU A 170 5.29 19.12 2.58
C LEU A 170 3.99 18.38 2.25
N LEU A 171 3.20 18.01 3.26
CA LEU A 171 1.93 17.32 3.07
C LEU A 171 0.88 18.20 2.38
N LEU A 172 0.73 19.45 2.83
CA LEU A 172 -0.33 20.36 2.37
C LEU A 172 0.00 21.06 1.06
N SER A 173 1.27 21.04 0.63
CA SER A 173 1.74 21.81 -0.52
C SER A 173 1.13 21.32 -1.84
N ALA A 174 0.43 22.22 -2.53
CA ALA A 174 0.02 22.08 -3.92
C ALA A 174 1.05 22.65 -4.91
N LEU A 175 2.22 23.07 -4.46
CA LEU A 175 3.27 23.61 -5.32
C LEU A 175 3.82 22.51 -6.26
N PRO A 176 4.28 22.86 -7.46
CA PRO A 176 5.00 21.89 -8.30
C PRO A 176 6.21 21.33 -7.56
N LEU A 177 6.50 20.05 -7.77
CA LEU A 177 7.69 19.40 -7.19
C LEU A 177 9.01 19.89 -7.83
N GLY A 178 8.92 20.80 -8.80
CA GLY A 178 10.06 21.32 -9.55
C GLY A 178 10.63 20.32 -10.55
N PRO A 179 11.68 20.69 -11.28
CA PRO A 179 12.34 19.82 -12.25
C PRO A 179 13.11 18.70 -11.56
N GLN A 180 13.22 17.55 -12.23
CA GLN A 180 14.00 16.40 -11.75
C GLN A 180 15.51 16.59 -11.99
N THR A 181 16.11 17.51 -11.25
CA THR A 181 17.57 17.73 -11.24
C THR A 181 18.29 16.72 -10.35
N ALA A 182 19.60 16.66 -10.45
CA ALA A 182 20.41 15.83 -9.55
C ALA A 182 20.21 16.23 -8.06
N LEU A 183 20.05 17.52 -7.78
CA LEU A 183 19.82 18.02 -6.43
C LEU A 183 18.45 17.63 -5.89
N THR A 184 17.38 17.80 -6.68
CA THR A 184 16.02 17.40 -6.25
C THR A 184 15.90 15.89 -6.06
N ARG A 185 16.57 15.08 -6.91
CA ARG A 185 16.65 13.63 -6.72
C ARG A 185 17.43 13.23 -5.47
N ALA A 186 18.53 13.93 -5.16
CA ALA A 186 19.28 13.68 -3.92
C ALA A 186 18.47 14.01 -2.67
N ALA A 187 17.76 15.15 -2.67
CA ALA A 187 16.86 15.53 -1.59
C ALA A 187 15.71 14.55 -1.42
N PHE A 188 15.12 14.11 -2.54
CA PHE A 188 14.07 13.08 -2.56
C PHE A 188 14.58 11.75 -2.01
N LYS A 189 15.74 11.27 -2.50
CA LYS A 189 16.39 10.06 -1.98
C LYS A 189 16.60 10.17 -0.48
N TYR A 190 17.13 11.30 -0.01
CA TYR A 190 17.37 11.53 1.42
C TYR A 190 16.10 11.42 2.27
N GLY A 191 14.98 11.98 1.80
CA GLY A 191 13.73 12.03 2.57
C GLY A 191 12.89 10.77 2.55
N VAL A 192 12.97 10.01 1.45
CA VAL A 192 11.99 8.95 1.15
C VAL A 192 12.63 7.57 1.01
N MET A 193 13.89 7.49 0.58
CA MET A 193 14.55 6.22 0.26
C MET A 193 15.80 5.99 1.12
N ALA A 194 16.30 4.76 1.11
CA ALA A 194 17.55 4.41 1.76
C ALA A 194 18.77 5.03 1.09
N LYS A 195 19.85 5.21 1.83
CA LYS A 195 21.15 5.61 1.26
C LYS A 195 21.67 4.61 0.21
N SER A 196 21.40 3.33 0.43
CA SER A 196 21.79 2.21 -0.45
C SER A 196 20.98 2.13 -1.74
N SER A 197 19.85 2.86 -1.88
CA SER A 197 19.00 2.81 -3.08
C SER A 197 19.80 3.22 -4.33
N THR A 198 19.63 2.45 -5.41
CA THR A 198 20.33 2.67 -6.68
C THR A 198 19.81 3.90 -7.41
N ARG A 199 20.56 4.38 -8.41
CA ARG A 199 20.11 5.50 -9.26
C ARG A 199 18.80 5.17 -10.00
N GLU A 200 18.62 3.92 -10.40
CA GLU A 200 17.44 3.42 -11.12
C GLU A 200 16.21 3.40 -10.20
N GLN A 201 16.34 2.89 -8.98
CA GLN A 201 15.30 2.91 -7.97
C GLN A 201 14.83 4.34 -7.67
N VAL A 202 15.78 5.25 -7.48
CA VAL A 202 15.49 6.68 -7.24
C VAL A 202 14.79 7.31 -8.46
N ALA A 203 15.25 7.01 -9.67
CA ALA A 203 14.66 7.55 -10.90
C ALA A 203 13.23 7.00 -11.11
N ALA A 204 13.00 5.71 -10.89
CA ALA A 204 11.69 5.09 -10.99
C ALA A 204 10.70 5.72 -9.99
N THR A 205 11.10 5.80 -8.71
CA THR A 205 10.27 6.40 -7.66
C THR A 205 9.99 7.88 -7.94
N ALA A 206 10.99 8.66 -8.36
CA ALA A 206 10.81 10.06 -8.69
C ALA A 206 9.83 10.27 -9.84
N ARG A 207 9.87 9.42 -10.89
CA ARG A 207 8.89 9.47 -12.00
C ARG A 207 7.46 9.26 -11.51
N ILE A 208 7.25 8.30 -10.61
CA ILE A 208 5.94 7.98 -10.04
C ILE A 208 5.41 9.16 -9.24
N VAL A 209 6.19 9.67 -8.31
CA VAL A 209 5.80 10.78 -7.43
C VAL A 209 5.55 12.08 -8.20
N HIS A 210 6.37 12.39 -9.20
CA HIS A 210 6.18 13.58 -10.04
C HIS A 210 4.94 13.49 -10.95
N ALA A 211 4.48 12.29 -11.28
CA ALA A 211 3.26 12.09 -12.05
C ALA A 211 1.99 12.37 -11.25
N CYS A 212 2.07 12.42 -9.91
CA CYS A 212 0.91 12.71 -9.08
C CYS A 212 0.44 14.16 -9.25
N ALA A 213 -0.85 14.33 -9.56
CA ALA A 213 -1.46 15.63 -9.74
C ALA A 213 -1.44 16.45 -8.44
N ARG A 214 -1.21 17.77 -8.56
CA ARG A 214 -1.02 18.67 -7.40
C ARG A 214 -2.23 18.76 -6.48
N ARG A 215 -3.45 18.83 -7.04
CA ARG A 215 -4.69 18.94 -6.26
C ARG A 215 -4.96 17.67 -5.43
N PRO A 216 -5.02 16.47 -6.01
CA PRO A 216 -5.10 15.22 -5.25
C PRO A 216 -4.00 15.09 -4.19
N ARG A 217 -2.75 15.41 -4.55
CA ARG A 217 -1.63 15.34 -3.61
C ARG A 217 -1.86 16.19 -2.36
N SER A 218 -2.25 17.46 -2.51
CA SER A 218 -2.48 18.32 -1.34
C SER A 218 -3.78 17.97 -0.60
N ALA A 219 -4.80 17.49 -1.29
CA ALA A 219 -6.04 17.06 -0.66
C ALA A 219 -5.81 15.85 0.25
N TRP A 220 -5.12 14.83 -0.24
CA TRP A 220 -4.70 13.69 0.57
C TRP A 220 -3.74 14.09 1.69
N GLY A 221 -2.81 15.01 1.43
CA GLY A 221 -1.93 15.53 2.47
C GLY A 221 -2.67 16.14 3.66
N ARG A 222 -3.83 16.75 3.45
CA ARG A 222 -4.70 17.23 4.55
C ARG A 222 -5.26 16.07 5.36
N VAL A 223 -5.86 15.08 4.70
CA VAL A 223 -6.39 13.88 5.38
C VAL A 223 -5.30 13.20 6.20
N LEU A 224 -4.11 12.99 5.60
CA LEU A 224 -2.97 12.38 6.27
C LEU A 224 -2.45 13.21 7.45
N SER A 225 -2.57 14.54 7.41
CA SER A 225 -2.11 15.42 8.50
C SER A 225 -2.96 15.32 9.77
N GLU A 226 -4.17 14.83 9.65
CA GLU A 226 -5.19 14.70 10.72
C GLU A 226 -5.59 13.25 10.99
N LEU A 227 -4.86 12.31 10.38
CA LEU A 227 -5.19 10.89 10.40
C LEU A 227 -5.21 10.31 11.82
N ASN A 228 -6.29 9.60 12.13
CA ASN A 228 -6.40 8.71 13.28
C ASN A 228 -7.21 7.47 12.88
N LEU A 229 -6.56 6.32 12.85
CA LEU A 229 -7.12 5.01 12.51
C LEU A 229 -6.93 4.00 13.66
N ASP A 230 -6.81 4.48 14.88
CA ASP A 230 -6.60 3.63 16.06
C ASP A 230 -7.75 2.64 16.26
N ALA A 231 -9.00 3.06 16.00
CA ALA A 231 -10.15 2.15 16.03
C ALA A 231 -10.11 1.13 14.88
N GLY A 232 -9.73 1.56 13.67
CA GLY A 232 -9.70 0.70 12.50
C GLY A 232 -8.64 -0.39 12.60
N ILE A 233 -7.43 -0.07 13.11
CA ILE A 233 -6.39 -1.10 13.32
C ILE A 233 -6.80 -2.12 14.40
N ALA A 234 -7.45 -1.68 15.45
CA ALA A 234 -7.96 -2.58 16.51
C ALA A 234 -9.11 -3.48 16.02
N ALA A 235 -9.85 -3.04 15.00
CA ALA A 235 -10.95 -3.80 14.42
C ALA A 235 -10.49 -4.86 13.38
N LEU A 236 -9.23 -4.83 12.92
CA LEU A 236 -8.70 -5.82 11.99
C LEU A 236 -8.67 -7.22 12.64
N ARG A 237 -9.49 -8.14 12.12
CA ARG A 237 -9.61 -9.53 12.62
C ARG A 237 -8.65 -10.48 11.91
N ALA A 238 -8.39 -10.24 10.63
CA ALA A 238 -7.53 -11.08 9.83
C ALA A 238 -6.10 -11.12 10.38
N PRO A 239 -5.39 -12.26 10.26
CA PRO A 239 -3.97 -12.36 10.55
C PRO A 239 -3.20 -11.23 9.84
N THR A 240 -2.53 -10.38 10.61
CA THR A 240 -1.89 -9.17 10.07
C THR A 240 -0.40 -9.17 10.37
N ALA A 241 0.41 -9.14 9.32
CA ALA A 241 1.84 -8.90 9.42
C ALA A 241 2.16 -7.42 9.22
N VAL A 242 3.22 -6.95 9.87
CA VAL A 242 3.76 -5.60 9.72
C VAL A 242 5.14 -5.69 9.08
N LEU A 243 5.44 -4.80 8.12
CA LEU A 243 6.75 -4.69 7.49
C LEU A 243 7.23 -3.23 7.56
N VAL A 244 8.47 -3.03 7.99
CA VAL A 244 9.08 -1.70 8.08
C VAL A 244 10.49 -1.70 7.49
N GLY A 245 10.89 -0.61 6.86
CA GLY A 245 12.29 -0.33 6.54
C GLY A 245 12.96 0.38 7.72
N THR A 246 14.10 -0.13 8.21
CA THR A 246 14.75 0.44 9.41
C THR A 246 15.28 1.86 9.19
N ALA A 247 15.45 2.30 7.93
CA ALA A 247 15.85 3.66 7.55
C ALA A 247 14.67 4.54 7.06
N ASP A 248 13.42 4.10 7.25
CA ASP A 248 12.23 4.88 6.88
C ASP A 248 12.14 6.15 7.74
N LYS A 249 12.02 7.31 7.07
CA LYS A 249 11.90 8.63 7.72
C LYS A 249 10.50 9.20 7.66
N LEU A 250 9.63 8.65 6.81
CA LEU A 250 8.23 9.08 6.68
C LEU A 250 7.36 8.40 7.72
N THR A 251 7.43 7.07 7.77
CA THR A 251 6.81 6.23 8.78
C THR A 251 7.88 5.37 9.47
N PRO A 252 8.68 5.98 10.37
CA PRO A 252 9.77 5.29 11.04
C PRO A 252 9.33 4.00 11.74
N PRO A 253 10.24 3.05 12.03
CA PRO A 253 9.93 1.76 12.67
C PRO A 253 9.06 1.86 13.91
N ALA A 254 9.10 2.99 14.63
CA ALA A 254 8.23 3.23 15.79
C ALA A 254 6.73 3.11 15.46
N HIS A 255 6.30 3.42 14.22
CA HIS A 255 4.91 3.17 13.79
C HIS A 255 4.63 1.68 13.68
N GLY A 256 5.56 0.89 13.13
CA GLY A 256 5.42 -0.56 13.03
C GLY A 256 5.31 -1.21 14.40
N HIS A 257 6.20 -0.83 15.32
CA HIS A 257 6.18 -1.32 16.70
C HIS A 257 4.87 -0.95 17.43
N ASP A 258 4.37 0.28 17.26
CA ASP A 258 3.09 0.71 17.83
C ASP A 258 1.92 -0.10 17.24
N MET A 259 1.90 -0.34 15.92
CA MET A 259 0.86 -1.14 15.28
C MET A 259 0.83 -2.58 15.78
N VAL A 260 1.99 -3.21 15.98
CA VAL A 260 2.09 -4.58 16.53
C VAL A 260 1.39 -4.69 17.88
N THR A 261 1.48 -3.66 18.72
CA THR A 261 0.82 -3.67 20.06
C THR A 261 -0.69 -3.45 20.00
N ARG A 262 -1.21 -2.93 18.89
CA ARG A 262 -2.64 -2.59 18.72
C ARG A 262 -3.42 -3.63 17.93
N LEU A 263 -2.74 -4.41 17.10
CA LEU A 263 -3.35 -5.47 16.29
C LEU A 263 -3.83 -6.61 17.19
N ALA A 264 -5.10 -6.97 17.05
CA ALA A 264 -5.67 -8.10 17.78
C ALA A 264 -5.08 -9.44 17.32
N ASN A 265 -4.68 -9.57 16.06
CA ASN A 265 -4.12 -10.79 15.46
C ASN A 265 -2.85 -10.45 14.67
N CYS A 266 -1.79 -10.03 15.38
CA CYS A 266 -0.48 -9.79 14.78
C CYS A 266 0.27 -11.10 14.58
N VAL A 267 0.60 -11.45 13.34
CA VAL A 267 1.33 -12.69 13.00
C VAL A 267 2.81 -12.49 12.74
N GLY A 268 3.31 -11.25 12.81
CA GLY A 268 4.75 -10.98 12.75
C GLY A 268 5.09 -9.54 12.40
N LEU A 269 6.33 -9.17 12.74
CA LEU A 269 6.97 -7.92 12.33
C LEU A 269 8.24 -8.26 11.54
N THR A 270 8.33 -7.75 10.32
CA THR A 270 9.53 -7.86 9.49
C THR A 270 10.22 -6.50 9.38
N GLU A 271 11.45 -6.41 9.84
CA GLU A 271 12.29 -5.23 9.69
C GLU A 271 13.29 -5.44 8.56
N LEU A 272 13.18 -4.65 7.49
CA LEU A 272 14.13 -4.69 6.38
C LEU A 272 15.29 -3.73 6.67
N ASP A 273 16.42 -4.29 7.07
CA ASP A 273 17.58 -3.51 7.48
C ASP A 273 18.10 -2.59 6.37
N GLY A 274 18.38 -1.33 6.76
CA GLY A 274 18.88 -0.29 5.88
C GLY A 274 17.95 0.12 4.73
N ARG A 275 16.67 -0.32 4.69
CA ARG A 275 15.67 0.09 3.68
C ARG A 275 14.89 1.30 4.15
N GLY A 276 14.51 2.16 3.17
CA GLY A 276 13.72 3.37 3.42
C GLY A 276 12.22 3.10 3.35
N HIS A 277 11.47 4.14 2.95
CA HIS A 277 10.01 4.07 2.86
C HIS A 277 9.51 3.25 1.66
N MET A 278 10.28 3.16 0.58
CA MET A 278 9.85 2.54 -0.68
C MET A 278 10.27 1.07 -0.77
N THR A 279 10.02 0.28 0.28
CA THR A 279 10.45 -1.13 0.34
C THR A 279 10.03 -1.99 -0.84
N PRO A 280 8.84 -1.82 -1.49
CA PRO A 280 8.48 -2.54 -2.71
C PRO A 280 9.41 -2.28 -3.90
N ILE A 281 10.06 -1.11 -3.94
CA ILE A 281 11.06 -0.74 -4.97
C ILE A 281 12.47 -1.06 -4.49
N GLU A 282 12.76 -0.86 -3.20
CA GLU A 282 14.10 -1.00 -2.63
C GLU A 282 14.52 -2.45 -2.37
N ALA A 283 13.55 -3.33 -2.10
CA ALA A 283 13.77 -4.74 -1.78
C ALA A 283 12.60 -5.62 -2.23
N PRO A 284 12.23 -5.66 -3.54
CA PRO A 284 11.03 -6.33 -4.02
C PRO A 284 11.00 -7.83 -3.68
N ALA A 285 12.10 -8.55 -3.81
CA ALA A 285 12.17 -9.97 -3.50
C ALA A 285 11.91 -10.26 -2.01
N ALA A 286 12.50 -9.47 -1.10
CA ALA A 286 12.26 -9.62 0.34
C ALA A 286 10.81 -9.24 0.71
N PHE A 287 10.26 -8.20 0.07
CA PHE A 287 8.86 -7.82 0.22
C PHE A 287 7.93 -8.95 -0.25
N ALA A 288 8.15 -9.49 -1.44
CA ALA A 288 7.38 -10.59 -2.01
C ALA A 288 7.46 -11.88 -1.16
N ALA A 289 8.60 -12.14 -0.52
CA ALA A 289 8.74 -13.29 0.37
C ALA A 289 7.77 -13.22 1.57
N VAL A 290 7.54 -12.03 2.15
CA VAL A 290 6.54 -11.85 3.23
C VAL A 290 5.12 -12.09 2.70
N VAL A 291 4.81 -11.59 1.50
CA VAL A 291 3.50 -11.83 0.86
C VAL A 291 3.29 -13.33 0.61
N ARG A 292 4.29 -14.05 0.07
CA ARG A 292 4.22 -15.50 -0.15
C ARG A 292 3.94 -16.27 1.15
N THR A 293 4.59 -15.86 2.25
CA THR A 293 4.35 -16.46 3.56
C THR A 293 2.89 -16.28 3.99
N LEU A 294 2.33 -15.07 3.86
CA LEU A 294 0.93 -14.82 4.20
C LEU A 294 -0.05 -15.62 3.34
N VAL A 295 0.20 -15.71 2.03
CA VAL A 295 -0.65 -16.54 1.14
C VAL A 295 -0.58 -18.00 1.54
N ARG A 296 0.61 -18.56 1.73
CA ARG A 296 0.79 -19.97 2.11
C ARG A 296 0.09 -20.29 3.42
N ASP A 297 0.29 -19.46 4.44
CA ASP A 297 -0.11 -19.78 5.80
C ASP A 297 -1.61 -19.48 6.06
N HIS A 298 -2.23 -18.57 5.31
CA HIS A 298 -3.57 -18.08 5.62
C HIS A 298 -4.60 -18.20 4.48
N LEU A 299 -4.17 -18.34 3.22
CA LEU A 299 -5.08 -18.45 2.09
C LEU A 299 -5.13 -19.89 1.57
N THR A 300 -3.99 -20.51 1.26
CA THR A 300 -3.95 -21.89 0.75
C THR A 300 -4.28 -22.93 1.81
N ALA A 301 -3.90 -22.69 3.07
CA ALA A 301 -4.22 -23.59 4.17
C ALA A 301 -5.73 -23.68 4.45
N LYS A 302 -6.47 -22.57 4.38
CA LYS A 302 -7.93 -22.57 4.52
C LYS A 302 -8.63 -23.33 3.41
N THR A 303 -8.19 -23.18 2.16
CA THR A 303 -8.76 -23.88 1.01
C THR A 303 -8.60 -25.41 1.16
N ALA A 304 -7.46 -25.88 1.65
CA ALA A 304 -7.21 -27.30 1.94
C ALA A 304 -8.14 -27.82 3.04
N GLN A 305 -8.32 -27.07 4.11
CA GLN A 305 -9.16 -27.48 5.25
C GLN A 305 -10.66 -27.52 4.87
N THR A 306 -11.13 -26.58 4.07
CA THR A 306 -12.51 -26.56 3.56
C THR A 306 -12.77 -27.75 2.62
N ALA A 307 -11.79 -28.11 1.77
CA ALA A 307 -11.88 -29.25 0.88
C ALA A 307 -11.89 -30.61 1.63
N GLU A 308 -11.12 -30.73 2.73
CA GLU A 308 -11.13 -31.91 3.59
C GLU A 308 -12.47 -32.06 4.34
N THR A 309 -13.03 -30.97 4.85
CA THR A 309 -14.31 -30.97 5.56
C THR A 309 -15.45 -31.37 4.62
N ALA A 310 -15.50 -30.80 3.39
CA ALA A 310 -16.50 -31.15 2.40
C ALA A 310 -16.42 -32.62 1.98
N LYS A 311 -15.21 -33.19 1.80
CA LYS A 311 -15.02 -34.61 1.54
C LYS A 311 -15.46 -35.52 2.69
N ALA A 312 -15.26 -35.09 3.93
CA ALA A 312 -15.68 -35.84 5.12
C ALA A 312 -17.23 -35.89 5.22
N GLU A 313 -17.91 -34.79 4.88
CA GLU A 313 -19.38 -34.71 4.86
C GLU A 313 -19.99 -35.57 3.74
N GLU A 314 -19.41 -35.56 2.52
CA GLU A 314 -19.84 -36.46 1.43
C GLU A 314 -19.65 -37.94 1.74
N THR A 315 -18.67 -38.32 2.57
CA THR A 315 -18.41 -39.74 2.91
C THR A 315 -19.34 -40.25 4.03
N THR A 316 -20.03 -39.34 4.73
CA THR A 316 -20.90 -39.66 5.89
C THR A 316 -22.41 -39.62 5.50
N ALA A 317 -22.74 -39.19 4.31
CA ALA A 317 -24.11 -39.17 3.74
C ALA A 317 -24.35 -40.35 2.79
#